data_b185c8a45237a238a2b4e12f3701da87
#
_entry.id   b185c8a45237a238a2b4e12f3701da87
#
_cell.length_a   1.000
_cell.length_b   1.000
_cell.length_c   1.000
_cell.angle_alpha   90.00
_cell.angle_beta   90.00
_cell.angle_gamma   90.00
#
_symmetry.space_group_name_H-M   'P 1'
#
loop_
_entity.id
_entity.type
_entity.pdbx_description
1 polymer ?
#
loop_
_entity_poly.entity_id
_entity_poly.type
_entity_poly.pdbx_seq_one_letter_code
_entity_poly.pdbx_strand_id
1 'polypeptide(L)'
;MTGTIQHRENFLANIAQQLGRSPITTLPRPTWQHQPQNRTLKDATRDELVEIFTKQCANVHTNIVISNCAKLSQDLQSVVDHYGGQSVITSKDERFQDYGLSKLMTEKWPQSNIQYYEWNSQQPEENIQQAEKANIGLTISEMTLAESGTAILFSSKDQGRSISFLPKQSIILIPKSTIVPRMTQAAQWIREKIKNGEKIPSCINFITGPSNSADIEMILIVGVHGPVQATYIVIEDR
;
A
#
# COMPACT_ATOMS: atom_id res chain seq x y z
N MET A 1 -17.37 -3.59 -20.25
CA MET A 1 -18.60 -2.82 -20.53
C MET A 1 -18.30 -1.36 -20.23
N THR A 2 -18.40 -0.49 -21.21
CA THR A 2 -18.36 0.96 -20.99
C THR A 2 -19.66 1.38 -20.32
N GLY A 3 -19.59 1.89 -19.11
CA GLY A 3 -20.76 2.43 -18.41
C GLY A 3 -21.31 3.64 -19.13
N THR A 4 -22.63 3.83 -19.09
CA THR A 4 -23.32 5.02 -19.62
C THR A 4 -23.82 5.88 -18.46
N ILE A 5 -23.60 7.20 -18.57
CA ILE A 5 -24.16 8.17 -17.61
C ILE A 5 -25.51 8.60 -18.15
N GLN A 6 -26.59 8.23 -17.44
CA GLN A 6 -27.95 8.62 -17.80
C GLN A 6 -28.15 10.13 -17.62
N HIS A 7 -28.92 10.73 -18.54
CA HIS A 7 -29.28 12.16 -18.54
C HIS A 7 -28.09 13.15 -18.53
N ARG A 8 -26.88 12.69 -18.88
CA ARG A 8 -25.66 13.52 -18.88
C ARG A 8 -25.84 14.82 -19.69
N GLU A 9 -26.35 14.70 -20.92
CA GLU A 9 -26.49 15.84 -21.84
C GLU A 9 -27.47 16.89 -21.29
N ASN A 10 -28.63 16.49 -20.76
CA ASN A 10 -29.60 17.40 -20.16
C ASN A 10 -29.02 18.09 -18.92
N PHE A 11 -28.29 17.36 -18.09
CA PHE A 11 -27.66 17.92 -16.90
C PHE A 11 -26.60 18.99 -17.28
N LEU A 12 -25.75 18.70 -18.25
CA LEU A 12 -24.72 19.66 -18.73
C LEU A 12 -25.34 20.85 -19.46
N ALA A 13 -26.42 20.65 -20.21
CA ALA A 13 -27.14 21.74 -20.87
C ALA A 13 -27.76 22.70 -19.86
N ASN A 14 -28.38 22.19 -18.80
CA ASN A 14 -28.95 23.04 -17.73
C ASN A 14 -27.87 23.87 -17.03
N ILE A 15 -26.71 23.27 -16.73
CA ILE A 15 -25.58 24.01 -16.13
C ILE A 15 -25.10 25.11 -17.09
N ALA A 16 -24.92 24.79 -18.36
CA ALA A 16 -24.45 25.75 -19.35
C ALA A 16 -25.44 26.94 -19.49
N GLN A 17 -26.73 26.65 -19.51
CA GLN A 17 -27.79 27.68 -19.52
C GLN A 17 -27.72 28.60 -18.31
N GLN A 18 -27.59 28.05 -17.09
CA GLN A 18 -27.47 28.84 -15.87
C GLN A 18 -26.19 29.69 -15.83
N LEU A 19 -25.12 29.23 -16.51
CA LEU A 19 -23.88 29.97 -16.65
C LEU A 19 -23.86 30.94 -17.84
N GLY A 20 -24.96 31.08 -18.58
CA GLY A 20 -25.08 31.98 -19.76
C GLY A 20 -24.16 31.61 -20.89
N ARG A 21 -23.80 30.34 -21.09
CA ARG A 21 -22.89 29.88 -22.15
C ARG A 21 -23.43 28.62 -22.85
N SER A 22 -22.93 28.35 -24.03
CA SER A 22 -23.20 27.09 -24.72
C SER A 22 -22.56 25.90 -24.03
N PRO A 23 -23.16 24.70 -24.12
CA PRO A 23 -22.55 23.48 -23.62
C PRO A 23 -21.17 23.22 -24.25
N ILE A 24 -20.18 22.98 -23.41
CA ILE A 24 -18.82 22.68 -23.89
C ILE A 24 -18.72 21.14 -24.05
N THR A 25 -18.57 20.70 -25.31
CA THR A 25 -18.48 19.28 -25.66
C THR A 25 -17.06 18.71 -25.50
N THR A 26 -16.04 19.55 -25.71
CA THR A 26 -14.63 19.18 -25.61
C THR A 26 -13.85 20.27 -24.89
N LEU A 27 -13.14 19.91 -23.84
CA LEU A 27 -12.23 20.80 -23.14
C LEU A 27 -10.79 20.38 -23.47
N PRO A 28 -9.98 21.28 -24.10
CA PRO A 28 -8.56 21.02 -24.23
C PRO A 28 -7.94 20.93 -22.83
N ARG A 29 -7.11 19.93 -22.59
CA ARG A 29 -6.37 19.84 -21.33
C ARG A 29 -5.40 21.03 -21.24
N PRO A 30 -5.36 21.73 -20.10
CA PRO A 30 -4.41 22.82 -19.93
C PRO A 30 -2.98 22.29 -20.00
N THR A 31 -2.11 23.02 -20.68
CA THR A 31 -0.68 22.76 -20.68
C THR A 31 -0.04 23.56 -19.56
N TRP A 32 0.49 22.85 -18.55
CA TRP A 32 1.13 23.49 -17.41
C TRP A 32 2.52 23.97 -17.79
N GLN A 33 2.78 25.28 -17.70
CA GLN A 33 4.10 25.87 -17.95
C GLN A 33 5.12 25.48 -16.87
N HIS A 34 4.65 25.35 -15.63
CA HIS A 34 5.48 25.01 -14.47
C HIS A 34 5.03 23.67 -13.88
N GLN A 35 5.97 22.75 -13.71
CA GLN A 35 5.73 21.43 -13.15
C GLN A 35 6.73 21.14 -12.02
N PRO A 36 6.65 21.86 -10.89
CA PRO A 36 7.62 21.72 -9.78
C PRO A 36 7.62 20.30 -9.19
N GLN A 37 6.49 19.60 -9.24
CA GLN A 37 6.36 18.22 -8.78
C GLN A 37 7.29 17.23 -9.51
N ASN A 38 7.73 17.54 -10.70
CA ASN A 38 8.65 16.71 -11.49
C ASN A 38 10.13 16.98 -11.16
N ARG A 39 10.43 18.03 -10.40
CA ARG A 39 11.80 18.44 -10.06
C ARG A 39 12.26 17.86 -8.71
N THR A 40 11.32 17.67 -7.79
CA THR A 40 11.63 17.18 -6.43
C THR A 40 12.19 15.76 -6.49
N LEU A 41 13.39 15.55 -5.94
CA LEU A 41 14.10 14.27 -5.90
C LEU A 41 14.29 13.60 -7.28
N LYS A 42 14.31 14.39 -8.35
CA LYS A 42 14.38 13.88 -9.73
C LYS A 42 15.63 13.04 -10.00
N ASP A 43 16.75 13.49 -9.44
CA ASP A 43 18.07 12.90 -9.68
C ASP A 43 18.54 12.03 -8.49
N ALA A 44 17.66 11.77 -7.51
CA ALA A 44 17.99 10.95 -6.36
C ALA A 44 18.17 9.49 -6.77
N THR A 45 19.27 8.90 -6.33
CA THR A 45 19.55 7.47 -6.48
C THR A 45 18.62 6.65 -5.60
N ARG A 46 18.51 5.35 -5.86
CA ARG A 46 17.70 4.45 -5.01
C ARG A 46 18.18 4.41 -3.57
N ASP A 47 19.50 4.48 -3.34
CA ASP A 47 20.08 4.51 -1.98
C ASP A 47 19.67 5.80 -1.23
N GLU A 48 19.77 6.94 -1.89
CA GLU A 48 19.29 8.20 -1.34
C GLU A 48 17.78 8.19 -1.06
N LEU A 49 16.99 7.55 -1.92
CA LEU A 49 15.55 7.40 -1.67
C LEU A 49 15.27 6.50 -0.47
N VAL A 50 16.05 5.43 -0.23
CA VAL A 50 15.95 4.60 0.98
C VAL A 50 16.30 5.41 2.23
N GLU A 51 17.33 6.25 2.18
CA GLU A 51 17.69 7.11 3.31
C GLU A 51 16.58 8.12 3.63
N ILE A 52 16.01 8.78 2.60
CA ILE A 52 14.90 9.71 2.75
C ILE A 52 13.69 8.99 3.33
N PHE A 53 13.36 7.83 2.79
CA PHE A 53 12.27 6.97 3.26
C PHE A 53 12.45 6.59 4.74
N THR A 54 13.66 6.16 5.12
CA THR A 54 13.99 5.79 6.50
C THR A 54 13.79 6.97 7.47
N LYS A 55 14.26 8.16 7.10
CA LYS A 55 14.06 9.38 7.90
C LYS A 55 12.57 9.73 8.03
N GLN A 56 11.82 9.58 6.94
CA GLN A 56 10.39 9.89 6.96
C GLN A 56 9.58 8.86 7.76
N CYS A 57 9.95 7.59 7.75
CA CYS A 57 9.31 6.56 8.55
C CYS A 57 9.35 6.88 10.05
N ALA A 58 10.44 7.47 10.56
CA ALA A 58 10.52 7.93 11.93
C ALA A 58 9.47 9.00 12.27
N ASN A 59 9.20 9.92 11.33
CA ASN A 59 8.20 10.98 11.51
C ASN A 59 6.76 10.46 11.51
N VAL A 60 6.52 9.31 10.88
CA VAL A 60 5.19 8.68 10.78
C VAL A 60 5.06 7.44 11.67
N HIS A 61 5.85 7.38 12.74
CA HIS A 61 5.80 6.34 13.77
C HIS A 61 5.92 4.91 13.22
N THR A 62 6.71 4.74 12.17
CA THR A 62 6.90 3.44 11.49
C THR A 62 8.29 2.91 11.75
N ASN A 63 8.37 1.68 12.23
CA ASN A 63 9.64 0.97 12.34
C ASN A 63 10.15 0.57 10.96
N ILE A 64 11.47 0.57 10.79
CA ILE A 64 12.08 0.17 9.52
C ILE A 64 13.20 -0.83 9.76
N VAL A 65 13.24 -1.85 8.92
CA VAL A 65 14.30 -2.85 8.87
C VAL A 65 14.85 -2.87 7.44
N ILE A 66 16.16 -2.75 7.28
CA ILE A 66 16.82 -2.94 5.99
C ILE A 66 17.33 -4.37 5.94
N SER A 67 16.89 -5.13 4.95
CA SER A 67 17.19 -6.54 4.78
C SER A 67 17.59 -6.85 3.33
N ASN A 68 17.99 -8.07 3.10
CA ASN A 68 18.23 -8.63 1.77
C ASN A 68 17.63 -10.04 1.69
N CYS A 69 17.51 -10.61 0.50
CA CYS A 69 16.89 -11.92 0.31
C CYS A 69 17.48 -13.03 1.17
N ALA A 70 18.78 -12.98 1.49
CA ALA A 70 19.46 -13.99 2.30
C ALA A 70 19.06 -13.92 3.79
N LYS A 71 18.81 -12.73 4.32
CA LYS A 71 18.49 -12.46 5.73
C LYS A 71 17.01 -12.28 5.97
N LEU A 72 16.21 -12.02 4.95
CA LEU A 72 14.81 -11.64 5.06
C LEU A 72 13.99 -12.58 5.94
N SER A 73 14.20 -13.90 5.80
CA SER A 73 13.49 -14.90 6.63
C SER A 73 13.79 -14.74 8.12
N GLN A 74 15.03 -14.41 8.48
CA GLN A 74 15.43 -14.18 9.87
C GLN A 74 14.93 -12.84 10.38
N ASP A 75 15.05 -11.78 9.59
CA ASP A 75 14.64 -10.44 9.98
C ASP A 75 13.10 -10.38 10.14
N LEU A 76 12.36 -10.99 9.21
CA LEU A 76 10.90 -11.12 9.32
C LEU A 76 10.49 -11.88 10.58
N GLN A 77 11.16 -13.02 10.88
CA GLN A 77 10.91 -13.78 12.12
C GLN A 77 11.13 -12.89 13.34
N SER A 78 12.24 -12.15 13.39
CA SER A 78 12.54 -11.26 14.52
C SER A 78 11.47 -10.18 14.71
N VAL A 79 10.90 -9.63 13.65
CA VAL A 79 9.79 -8.65 13.72
C VAL A 79 8.51 -9.34 14.20
N VAL A 80 8.21 -10.53 13.71
CA VAL A 80 7.04 -11.33 14.14
C VAL A 80 7.13 -11.64 15.64
N ASP A 81 8.30 -12.06 16.11
CA ASP A 81 8.53 -12.35 17.53
C ASP A 81 8.40 -11.08 18.40
N HIS A 82 8.94 -9.95 17.93
CA HIS A 82 8.78 -8.65 18.60
C HIS A 82 7.31 -8.26 18.76
N TYR A 83 6.46 -8.62 17.81
CA TYR A 83 5.03 -8.37 17.83
C TYR A 83 4.22 -9.46 18.58
N GLY A 84 4.88 -10.40 19.23
CA GLY A 84 4.28 -11.43 20.05
C GLY A 84 3.94 -12.73 19.32
N GLY A 85 4.23 -12.86 18.04
CA GLY A 85 4.26 -14.10 17.28
C GLY A 85 3.04 -15.02 17.42
N GLN A 86 1.80 -14.49 17.52
CA GLN A 86 0.61 -15.31 17.76
C GLN A 86 -0.02 -15.81 16.45
N SER A 87 -0.26 -14.90 15.54
CA SER A 87 -0.90 -15.21 14.25
C SER A 87 -0.53 -14.21 13.18
N VAL A 88 -0.37 -14.71 11.96
CA VAL A 88 -0.04 -13.91 10.78
C VAL A 88 -1.01 -14.22 9.65
N ILE A 89 -1.61 -13.18 9.08
CA ILE A 89 -2.37 -13.28 7.83
C ILE A 89 -1.61 -12.63 6.68
N THR A 90 -1.59 -13.28 5.53
CA THR A 90 -0.94 -12.76 4.32
C THR A 90 -1.91 -12.67 3.14
N SER A 91 -1.57 -11.85 2.15
CA SER A 91 -2.09 -12.01 0.79
C SER A 91 -1.57 -13.31 0.18
N LYS A 92 -2.30 -13.83 -0.81
CA LYS A 92 -1.77 -14.86 -1.70
C LYS A 92 -0.95 -14.17 -2.78
N ASP A 93 0.37 -14.20 -2.64
CA ASP A 93 1.31 -13.47 -3.49
C ASP A 93 2.57 -14.31 -3.75
N GLU A 94 2.84 -14.62 -5.02
CA GLU A 94 3.96 -15.47 -5.42
C GLU A 94 5.32 -14.87 -5.01
N ARG A 95 5.41 -13.55 -4.84
CA ARG A 95 6.64 -12.88 -4.39
C ARG A 95 7.12 -13.37 -3.03
N PHE A 96 6.24 -13.87 -2.15
CA PHE A 96 6.69 -14.51 -0.90
C PHE A 96 7.57 -15.74 -1.17
N GLN A 97 7.25 -16.51 -2.20
CA GLN A 97 8.08 -17.64 -2.64
C GLN A 97 9.40 -17.16 -3.25
N ASP A 98 9.35 -16.15 -4.12
CA ASP A 98 10.52 -15.58 -4.78
C ASP A 98 11.53 -15.02 -3.76
N TYR A 99 11.04 -14.50 -2.64
CA TYR A 99 11.85 -14.02 -1.51
C TYR A 99 12.26 -15.12 -0.52
N GLY A 100 11.96 -16.38 -0.81
CA GLY A 100 12.38 -17.53 0.00
C GLY A 100 11.63 -17.69 1.33
N LEU A 101 10.45 -17.06 1.48
CA LEU A 101 9.69 -17.06 2.72
C LEU A 101 8.76 -18.26 2.90
N SER A 102 8.53 -19.06 1.86
CA SER A 102 7.56 -20.19 1.91
C SER A 102 7.80 -21.14 3.08
N LYS A 103 9.04 -21.61 3.29
CA LYS A 103 9.35 -22.50 4.41
C LYS A 103 9.14 -21.87 5.78
N LEU A 104 9.41 -20.57 5.92
CA LEU A 104 9.15 -19.85 7.15
C LEU A 104 7.66 -19.88 7.47
N MET A 105 6.83 -19.55 6.49
CA MET A 105 5.39 -19.35 6.66
C MET A 105 4.63 -20.68 6.81
N THR A 106 4.96 -21.69 5.99
CA THR A 106 4.18 -22.94 5.94
C THR A 106 4.71 -24.04 6.86
N GLU A 107 5.98 -23.98 7.30
CA GLU A 107 6.60 -25.02 8.11
C GLU A 107 7.02 -24.49 9.49
N LYS A 108 7.87 -23.44 9.55
CA LYS A 108 8.45 -22.96 10.80
C LYS A 108 7.42 -22.30 11.72
N TRP A 109 6.56 -21.43 11.18
CA TRP A 109 5.53 -20.76 11.98
C TRP A 109 4.56 -21.74 12.65
N PRO A 110 3.95 -22.70 11.96
CA PRO A 110 3.12 -23.72 12.60
C PRO A 110 3.88 -24.54 13.66
N GLN A 111 5.15 -24.91 13.42
CA GLN A 111 5.99 -25.64 14.39
C GLN A 111 6.29 -24.80 15.65
N SER A 112 6.31 -23.47 15.51
CA SER A 112 6.51 -22.53 16.61
C SER A 112 5.20 -22.03 17.24
N ASN A 113 4.08 -22.69 16.98
CA ASN A 113 2.73 -22.30 17.42
C ASN A 113 2.29 -20.89 16.91
N ILE A 114 2.84 -20.42 15.82
CA ILE A 114 2.37 -19.21 15.14
C ILE A 114 1.31 -19.64 14.12
N GLN A 115 0.08 -19.18 14.31
CA GLN A 115 -1.00 -19.45 13.37
C GLN A 115 -0.76 -18.69 12.08
N TYR A 116 -0.73 -19.41 10.95
CA TYR A 116 -0.56 -18.81 9.63
C TYR A 116 -1.81 -19.00 8.79
N TYR A 117 -2.30 -17.92 8.20
CA TYR A 117 -3.42 -17.92 7.28
C TYR A 117 -3.07 -17.16 6.01
N GLU A 118 -3.20 -17.81 4.86
CA GLU A 118 -3.09 -17.19 3.55
C GLU A 118 -4.49 -16.84 3.04
N TRP A 119 -4.65 -15.62 2.53
CA TRP A 119 -5.91 -15.15 1.93
C TRP A 119 -6.43 -16.12 0.86
N ASN A 120 -7.66 -16.55 0.99
CA ASN A 120 -8.31 -17.47 0.07
C ASN A 120 -9.49 -16.79 -0.63
N SER A 121 -9.36 -16.53 -1.93
CA SER A 121 -10.39 -15.86 -2.73
C SER A 121 -11.74 -16.60 -2.80
N GLN A 122 -11.78 -17.89 -2.41
CA GLN A 122 -12.99 -18.71 -2.37
C GLN A 122 -13.73 -18.57 -1.02
N GLN A 123 -13.14 -17.94 -0.02
CA GLN A 123 -13.68 -17.86 1.33
C GLN A 123 -13.69 -16.40 1.87
N PRO A 124 -14.47 -15.50 1.24
CA PRO A 124 -14.41 -14.07 1.55
C PRO A 124 -14.78 -13.74 3.01
N GLU A 125 -15.76 -14.40 3.58
CA GLU A 125 -16.17 -14.19 4.98
C GLU A 125 -15.13 -14.70 5.97
N GLU A 126 -14.57 -15.88 5.73
CA GLU A 126 -13.50 -16.46 6.54
C GLU A 126 -12.26 -15.56 6.53
N ASN A 127 -11.88 -15.01 5.39
CA ASN A 127 -10.77 -14.07 5.27
C ASN A 127 -10.92 -12.86 6.19
N ILE A 128 -12.12 -12.28 6.29
CA ILE A 128 -12.38 -11.12 7.15
C ILE A 128 -12.26 -11.52 8.62
N GLN A 129 -12.84 -12.67 9.00
CA GLN A 129 -12.75 -13.18 10.38
C GLN A 129 -11.32 -13.49 10.79
N GLN A 130 -10.52 -14.07 9.88
CA GLN A 130 -9.11 -14.35 10.13
C GLN A 130 -8.30 -13.06 10.23
N ALA A 131 -8.57 -12.06 9.39
CA ALA A 131 -7.91 -10.76 9.46
C ALA A 131 -8.22 -10.01 10.75
N GLU A 132 -9.48 -10.07 11.24
CA GLU A 132 -9.90 -9.45 12.50
C GLU A 132 -9.19 -10.07 13.72
N LYS A 133 -8.99 -11.39 13.70
CA LYS A 133 -8.33 -12.12 14.80
C LYS A 133 -6.82 -12.08 14.72
N ALA A 134 -6.26 -11.77 13.54
CA ALA A 134 -4.83 -11.81 13.32
C ALA A 134 -4.08 -10.80 14.18
N ASN A 135 -2.96 -11.25 14.73
CA ASN A 135 -2.02 -10.36 15.39
C ASN A 135 -1.28 -9.49 14.38
N ILE A 136 -0.86 -10.06 13.25
CA ILE A 136 -0.05 -9.40 12.24
C ILE A 136 -0.68 -9.56 10.84
N GLY A 137 -0.82 -8.46 10.11
CA GLY A 137 -1.07 -8.46 8.67
C GLY A 137 0.24 -8.25 7.91
N LEU A 138 0.60 -9.19 7.05
CA LEU A 138 1.81 -9.13 6.23
C LEU A 138 1.46 -8.97 4.75
N THR A 139 1.98 -7.93 4.11
CA THR A 139 1.74 -7.61 2.70
C THR A 139 3.03 -7.18 2.00
N ILE A 140 2.98 -7.07 0.67
CA ILE A 140 4.10 -6.58 -0.15
C ILE A 140 3.65 -5.30 -0.87
N SER A 141 4.45 -4.25 -0.80
CA SER A 141 4.18 -2.99 -1.49
C SER A 141 4.37 -3.13 -3.01
N GLU A 142 3.45 -2.55 -3.78
CA GLU A 142 3.57 -2.43 -5.24
C GLU A 142 4.51 -1.29 -5.63
N MET A 143 4.48 -0.22 -4.86
CA MET A 143 5.33 0.96 -5.01
C MET A 143 5.40 1.69 -3.68
N THR A 144 6.51 2.37 -3.42
CA THR A 144 6.71 3.06 -2.14
C THR A 144 7.20 4.47 -2.38
N LEU A 145 6.63 5.44 -1.66
CA LEU A 145 6.93 6.86 -1.80
C LEU A 145 7.94 7.29 -0.74
N ALA A 146 9.14 7.66 -1.16
CA ALA A 146 10.21 8.05 -0.23
C ALA A 146 9.87 9.32 0.56
N GLU A 147 9.34 10.35 -0.11
CA GLU A 147 9.04 11.66 0.49
C GLU A 147 8.06 11.59 1.65
N SER A 148 7.11 10.66 1.62
CA SER A 148 6.01 10.58 2.60
C SER A 148 6.03 9.35 3.50
N GLY A 149 6.97 8.41 3.32
CA GLY A 149 6.96 7.17 4.09
C GLY A 149 5.74 6.27 3.77
N THR A 150 5.26 6.29 2.52
CA THR A 150 3.99 5.67 2.15
C THR A 150 4.20 4.42 1.30
N ALA A 151 3.65 3.30 1.72
CA ALA A 151 3.53 2.08 0.93
C ALA A 151 2.21 2.05 0.15
N ILE A 152 2.25 1.60 -1.10
CA ILE A 152 1.06 1.48 -1.96
C ILE A 152 0.71 0.01 -2.13
N LEU A 153 -0.52 -0.35 -1.76
CA LEU A 153 -1.04 -1.70 -1.88
C LEU A 153 -2.21 -1.74 -2.85
N PHE A 154 -2.22 -2.73 -3.73
CA PHE A 154 -3.29 -2.98 -4.68
C PHE A 154 -4.21 -4.08 -4.16
N SER A 155 -5.51 -3.80 -4.12
CA SER A 155 -6.48 -4.83 -3.80
C SER A 155 -6.75 -5.72 -5.00
N SER A 156 -6.86 -7.01 -4.77
CA SER A 156 -7.23 -8.02 -5.77
C SER A 156 -8.11 -9.10 -5.13
N LYS A 157 -8.50 -10.09 -5.91
CA LYS A 157 -9.18 -11.28 -5.37
C LYS A 157 -8.31 -12.05 -4.37
N ASP A 158 -6.98 -11.98 -4.53
CA ASP A 158 -5.98 -12.69 -3.74
C ASP A 158 -5.35 -11.79 -2.66
N GLN A 159 -5.74 -10.51 -2.60
CA GLN A 159 -5.26 -9.51 -1.63
C GLN A 159 -6.40 -8.59 -1.22
N GLY A 160 -7.08 -8.96 -0.13
CA GLY A 160 -8.13 -8.12 0.44
C GLY A 160 -7.56 -6.95 1.25
N ARG A 161 -8.28 -5.83 1.25
CA ARG A 161 -7.89 -4.62 2.03
C ARG A 161 -7.75 -4.90 3.52
N SER A 162 -8.59 -5.78 4.05
CA SER A 162 -8.66 -6.10 5.49
C SER A 162 -7.35 -6.62 6.06
N ILE A 163 -6.46 -7.23 5.26
CA ILE A 163 -5.13 -7.65 5.71
C ILE A 163 -4.30 -6.47 6.24
N SER A 164 -4.46 -5.29 5.67
CA SER A 164 -3.63 -4.13 6.00
C SER A 164 -4.19 -3.25 7.13
N PHE A 165 -5.46 -3.44 7.56
CA PHE A 165 -6.04 -2.56 8.57
C PHE A 165 -6.80 -3.25 9.71
N LEU A 166 -7.21 -4.53 9.60
CA LEU A 166 -7.87 -5.24 10.70
C LEU A 166 -6.88 -5.81 11.73
N PRO A 167 -5.73 -6.39 11.35
CA PRO A 167 -4.76 -6.91 12.31
C PRO A 167 -4.22 -5.82 13.24
N LYS A 168 -3.79 -6.22 14.44
CA LYS A 168 -3.24 -5.30 15.45
C LYS A 168 -1.95 -4.63 14.99
N GLN A 169 -1.12 -5.34 14.24
CA GLN A 169 0.14 -4.85 13.69
C GLN A 169 0.18 -5.06 12.19
N SER A 170 0.91 -4.21 11.50
CA SER A 170 1.13 -4.29 10.06
C SER A 170 2.60 -4.44 9.74
N ILE A 171 2.94 -5.44 8.93
CA ILE A 171 4.27 -5.59 8.33
C ILE A 171 4.11 -5.44 6.82
N ILE A 172 4.89 -4.54 6.22
CA ILE A 172 4.88 -4.37 4.76
C ILE A 172 6.30 -4.60 4.24
N LEU A 173 6.44 -5.61 3.38
CA LEU A 173 7.68 -5.83 2.63
C LEU A 173 7.78 -4.81 1.49
N ILE A 174 8.92 -4.17 1.38
CA ILE A 174 9.16 -3.11 0.41
C ILE A 174 10.37 -3.49 -0.46
N PRO A 175 10.15 -3.95 -1.69
CA PRO A 175 11.25 -4.11 -2.62
C PRO A 175 11.92 -2.76 -2.90
N LYS A 176 13.22 -2.64 -2.68
CA LYS A 176 14.00 -1.40 -2.91
C LYS A 176 13.83 -0.88 -4.33
N SER A 177 13.68 -1.80 -5.29
CA SER A 177 13.46 -1.48 -6.71
C SER A 177 12.16 -0.69 -6.96
N THR A 178 11.17 -0.77 -6.05
CA THR A 178 9.86 -0.11 -6.17
C THR A 178 9.78 1.24 -5.49
N ILE A 179 10.85 1.69 -4.81
CA ILE A 179 10.87 2.98 -4.14
C ILE A 179 11.03 4.10 -5.17
N VAL A 180 10.10 5.04 -5.12
CA VAL A 180 10.05 6.22 -6.00
C VAL A 180 10.02 7.50 -5.17
N PRO A 181 10.39 8.66 -5.76
CA PRO A 181 10.44 9.93 -5.02
C PRO A 181 9.13 10.29 -4.31
N ARG A 182 8.01 10.28 -5.04
CA ARG A 182 6.76 10.87 -4.54
C ARG A 182 5.50 10.40 -5.31
N MET A 183 4.35 10.89 -4.90
CA MET A 183 3.03 10.60 -5.49
C MET A 183 2.98 10.81 -7.02
N THR A 184 3.75 11.75 -7.54
CA THR A 184 3.76 12.06 -8.98
C THR A 184 4.16 10.83 -9.81
N GLN A 185 5.21 10.12 -9.40
CA GLN A 185 5.70 8.92 -10.08
C GLN A 185 4.67 7.77 -9.99
N ALA A 186 4.05 7.61 -8.83
CA ALA A 186 2.99 6.62 -8.66
C ALA A 186 1.79 6.91 -9.57
N ALA A 187 1.35 8.16 -9.64
CA ALA A 187 0.26 8.56 -10.52
C ALA A 187 0.61 8.39 -12.01
N GLN A 188 1.87 8.63 -12.38
CA GLN A 188 2.35 8.39 -13.76
C GLN A 188 2.34 6.89 -14.08
N TRP A 189 2.87 6.07 -13.21
CA TRP A 189 2.90 4.61 -13.37
C TRP A 189 1.48 4.02 -13.50
N ILE A 190 0.53 4.44 -12.66
CA ILE A 190 -0.87 4.01 -12.77
C ILE A 190 -1.47 4.41 -14.13
N ARG A 191 -1.20 5.65 -14.61
CA ARG A 191 -1.68 6.10 -15.92
C ARG A 191 -1.07 5.30 -17.07
N GLU A 192 0.21 4.94 -16.96
CA GLU A 192 0.89 4.11 -17.98
C GLU A 192 0.26 2.72 -18.04
N LYS A 193 0.00 2.09 -16.92
CA LYS A 193 -0.72 0.82 -16.86
C LYS A 193 -2.08 0.89 -17.55
N ILE A 194 -2.86 1.94 -17.27
CA ILE A 194 -4.17 2.17 -17.94
C ILE A 194 -3.99 2.33 -19.46
N LYS A 195 -3.00 3.09 -19.91
CA LYS A 195 -2.71 3.29 -21.34
C LYS A 195 -2.33 1.98 -22.04
N ASN A 196 -1.62 1.10 -21.34
CA ASN A 196 -1.23 -0.21 -21.84
C ASN A 196 -2.37 -1.24 -21.80
N GLY A 197 -3.58 -0.82 -21.39
CA GLY A 197 -4.74 -1.72 -21.31
C GLY A 197 -4.73 -2.64 -20.08
N GLU A 198 -3.83 -2.42 -19.13
CA GLU A 198 -3.81 -3.19 -17.89
C GLU A 198 -5.01 -2.84 -17.01
N LYS A 199 -5.58 -3.86 -16.37
CA LYS A 199 -6.69 -3.67 -15.45
C LYS A 199 -6.17 -3.13 -14.11
N ILE A 200 -6.55 -1.92 -13.79
CA ILE A 200 -6.25 -1.33 -12.48
C ILE A 200 -7.23 -1.84 -11.42
N PRO A 201 -6.77 -2.15 -10.20
CA PRO A 201 -7.62 -2.52 -9.09
C PRO A 201 -8.71 -1.47 -8.80
N SER A 202 -9.86 -1.93 -8.31
CA SER A 202 -10.94 -1.02 -7.87
C SER A 202 -10.56 -0.22 -6.61
N CYS A 203 -9.56 -0.67 -5.88
CA CYS A 203 -9.04 0.00 -4.71
C CYS A 203 -7.51 -0.04 -4.66
N ILE A 204 -6.92 1.13 -4.46
CA ILE A 204 -5.49 1.34 -4.24
C ILE A 204 -5.35 2.00 -2.88
N ASN A 205 -4.65 1.36 -1.95
CA ASN A 205 -4.43 1.89 -0.61
C ASN A 205 -3.05 2.53 -0.53
N PHE A 206 -3.00 3.76 -0.02
CA PHE A 206 -1.78 4.49 0.32
C PHE A 206 -1.65 4.47 1.83
N ILE A 207 -0.69 3.69 2.36
CA ILE A 207 -0.53 3.46 3.79
C ILE A 207 0.72 4.17 4.27
N THR A 208 0.54 5.06 5.23
CA THR A 208 1.60 5.89 5.80
C THR A 208 1.68 5.60 7.31
N GLY A 209 2.42 4.56 7.65
CA GLY A 209 2.60 4.13 9.04
C GLY A 209 1.37 3.47 9.68
N PRO A 210 1.31 3.43 11.03
CA PRO A 210 0.20 2.87 11.79
C PRO A 210 -1.06 3.74 11.67
N SER A 211 -2.18 3.22 12.16
CA SER A 211 -3.43 3.99 12.21
C SER A 211 -3.27 5.23 13.11
N ASN A 212 -3.63 6.38 12.58
CA ASN A 212 -3.62 7.65 13.31
C ASN A 212 -4.99 8.32 13.18
N SER A 213 -5.55 8.79 14.28
CA SER A 213 -6.77 9.60 14.30
C SER A 213 -6.57 10.83 15.18
N ALA A 214 -7.09 11.97 14.76
CA ALA A 214 -7.14 13.22 15.53
C ALA A 214 -8.59 13.64 15.83
N ASP A 215 -9.54 12.73 15.69
CA ASP A 215 -10.96 13.01 15.85
C ASP A 215 -11.38 13.21 17.32
N ILE A 216 -10.54 12.78 18.26
CA ILE A 216 -10.77 12.90 19.68
C ILE A 216 -10.04 14.12 20.22
N GLU A 217 -10.73 15.21 20.47
CA GLU A 217 -10.21 16.45 21.05
C GLU A 217 -8.98 17.04 20.32
N MET A 218 -8.83 16.74 19.02
CA MET A 218 -7.68 17.11 18.19
C MET A 218 -6.33 16.55 18.70
N ILE A 219 -6.37 15.54 19.55
CA ILE A 219 -5.18 14.82 20.03
C ILE A 219 -4.92 13.64 19.09
N LEU A 220 -3.68 13.51 18.62
CA LEU A 220 -3.27 12.40 17.78
C LEU A 220 -3.23 11.10 18.60
N ILE A 221 -4.09 10.16 18.27
CA ILE A 221 -4.17 8.85 18.90
C ILE A 221 -3.83 7.78 17.86
N VAL A 222 -2.92 6.88 18.22
CA VAL A 222 -2.45 5.79 17.35
C VAL A 222 -3.24 4.51 17.66
N GLY A 223 -3.66 3.78 16.61
CA GLY A 223 -4.24 2.43 16.74
C GLY A 223 -5.73 2.39 17.09
N VAL A 224 -6.49 3.48 16.90
CA VAL A 224 -7.94 3.48 17.18
C VAL A 224 -8.73 2.75 16.10
N HIS A 225 -8.42 3.01 14.83
CA HIS A 225 -9.17 2.50 13.68
C HIS A 225 -8.33 1.59 12.76
N GLY A 226 -7.30 0.96 13.28
CA GLY A 226 -6.40 0.09 12.52
C GLY A 226 -5.15 -0.29 13.30
N PRO A 227 -4.08 -0.72 12.63
CA PRO A 227 -2.88 -1.23 13.28
C PRO A 227 -2.27 -0.23 14.26
N VAL A 228 -1.95 -0.72 15.45
CA VAL A 228 -1.30 0.06 16.53
C VAL A 228 0.16 0.33 16.19
N GLN A 229 0.80 -0.58 15.47
CA GLN A 229 2.20 -0.50 15.07
C GLN A 229 2.36 -0.92 13.62
N ALA A 230 3.32 -0.31 12.94
CA ALA A 230 3.72 -0.68 11.58
C ALA A 230 5.23 -0.86 11.49
N THR A 231 5.66 -1.91 10.80
CA THR A 231 7.05 -2.12 10.41
C THR A 231 7.15 -2.29 8.90
N TYR A 232 8.04 -1.55 8.30
CA TYR A 232 8.43 -1.73 6.91
C TYR A 232 9.76 -2.46 6.83
N ILE A 233 9.82 -3.52 6.04
CA ILE A 233 11.05 -4.25 5.77
C ILE A 233 11.46 -3.95 4.33
N VAL A 234 12.48 -3.13 4.15
CA VAL A 234 13.06 -2.83 2.84
C VAL A 234 13.97 -3.97 2.42
N ILE A 235 13.68 -4.55 1.28
CA ILE A 235 14.44 -5.67 0.72
C ILE A 235 15.38 -5.14 -0.35
N GLU A 236 16.67 -5.33 -0.17
CA GLU A 236 17.66 -5.07 -1.21
C GLU A 236 17.57 -6.17 -2.27
N ASP A 237 16.65 -5.97 -3.24
CA ASP A 237 16.30 -6.93 -4.28
C ASP A 237 17.10 -6.72 -5.59
N ARG A 238 17.70 -5.54 -5.76
CA ARG A 238 18.58 -5.20 -6.92
C ARG A 238 19.49 -4.01 -6.61
#